data_c8c0f2bd4e6c5f8e099f1293931b4577
#
_entry.id   c8c0f2bd4e6c5f8e099f1293931b4577
#
_cell.length_a   1.000
_cell.length_b   1.000
_cell.length_c   1.000
_cell.angle_alpha   90.00
_cell.angle_beta   90.00
_cell.angle_gamma   90.00
#
_symmetry.space_group_name_H-M   'P 1'
#
loop_
_entity.id
_entity.type
_entity.pdbx_description
1 polymer ?
#
loop_
_entity_poly.entity_id
_entity_poly.type
_entity_poly.pdbx_seq_one_letter_code
_entity_poly.pdbx_strand_id
1 'polypeptide(L)'
;MMRTRKGHKVYPLTVAQKFHMYYAPHCPSMAVLNIGTSLTIEVELDWEQLKKSINEAYARSEAMRVRFARDKEGTWYQYVTDPEEMDIEFADFSGGTVEEAEAQMQQWTTVPFKMFDSPLTRIVMIRMPDGFNGVYFL
;
A
#
# COMPACT_ATOMS: atom_id res chain seq x y z
N MET A 1 22.65 -10.37 20.89
CA MET A 1 22.55 -10.81 19.50
C MET A 1 21.44 -10.01 18.82
N MET A 2 21.72 -9.35 17.70
CA MET A 2 20.72 -8.54 17.00
C MET A 2 19.68 -9.46 16.38
N ARG A 3 18.37 -9.29 16.71
CA ARG A 3 17.31 -10.09 16.07
C ARG A 3 17.20 -9.72 14.60
N THR A 4 17.07 -10.71 13.74
CA THR A 4 16.85 -10.53 12.29
C THR A 4 15.62 -11.30 11.83
N ARG A 5 14.96 -10.80 10.77
CA ARG A 5 13.88 -11.49 10.05
C ARG A 5 14.22 -11.52 8.56
N LYS A 6 14.30 -12.71 7.97
CA LYS A 6 14.68 -12.86 6.55
C LYS A 6 15.98 -12.10 6.18
N GLY A 7 16.96 -12.05 7.10
CA GLY A 7 18.21 -11.32 6.93
C GLY A 7 18.17 -9.84 7.31
N HIS A 8 16.98 -9.24 7.46
CA HIS A 8 16.82 -7.83 7.78
C HIS A 8 16.81 -7.59 9.30
N LYS A 9 17.36 -6.45 9.72
CA LYS A 9 17.30 -5.99 11.11
C LYS A 9 15.86 -5.73 11.52
N VAL A 10 15.48 -6.19 12.72
CA VAL A 10 14.14 -5.95 13.26
C VAL A 10 14.14 -4.79 14.25
N TYR A 11 13.02 -4.11 14.33
CA TYR A 11 12.78 -2.97 15.19
C TYR A 11 11.47 -3.17 15.97
N PRO A 12 11.36 -2.62 17.19
CA PRO A 12 10.08 -2.61 17.89
C PRO A 12 9.07 -1.75 17.11
N LEU A 13 7.78 -2.01 17.33
CA LEU A 13 6.74 -1.13 16.81
C LEU A 13 6.80 0.23 17.50
N THR A 14 6.48 1.28 16.77
CA THR A 14 6.25 2.62 17.32
C THR A 14 5.00 2.64 18.21
N VAL A 15 4.83 3.68 19.01
CA VAL A 15 3.64 3.84 19.87
C VAL A 15 2.36 3.88 19.02
N ALA A 16 2.36 4.64 17.92
CA ALA A 16 1.21 4.73 17.01
C ALA A 16 0.87 3.36 16.39
N GLN A 17 1.88 2.62 15.90
CA GLN A 17 1.67 1.28 15.36
C GLN A 17 1.09 0.32 16.40
N LYS A 18 1.59 0.34 17.66
CA LYS A 18 1.06 -0.48 18.76
C LYS A 18 -0.40 -0.15 19.04
N PHE A 19 -0.76 1.13 19.01
CA PHE A 19 -2.14 1.56 19.21
C PHE A 19 -3.06 0.96 18.14
N HIS A 20 -2.72 1.13 16.86
CA HIS A 20 -3.51 0.57 15.77
C HIS A 20 -3.60 -0.97 15.84
N MET A 21 -2.51 -1.64 16.13
CA MET A 21 -2.48 -3.11 16.25
C MET A 21 -3.28 -3.63 17.44
N TYR A 22 -3.43 -2.83 18.50
CA TYR A 22 -4.27 -3.18 19.65
C TYR A 22 -5.77 -3.05 19.33
N TYR A 23 -6.16 -2.01 18.60
CA TYR A 23 -7.58 -1.74 18.29
C TYR A 23 -8.10 -2.53 17.09
N ALA A 24 -7.31 -2.72 16.07
CA ALA A 24 -7.74 -3.35 14.83
C ALA A 24 -8.39 -4.75 15.00
N PRO A 25 -7.87 -5.64 15.87
CA PRO A 25 -8.51 -6.96 16.10
C PRO A 25 -9.92 -6.89 16.72
N HIS A 26 -10.29 -5.74 17.29
CA HIS A 26 -11.64 -5.52 17.84
C HIS A 26 -12.62 -4.94 16.80
N CYS A 27 -12.14 -4.61 15.61
CA CYS A 27 -12.96 -4.13 14.51
C CYS A 27 -13.47 -5.29 13.65
N PRO A 28 -14.61 -5.12 12.93
CA PRO A 28 -15.16 -6.16 12.06
C PRO A 28 -14.20 -6.62 10.95
N SER A 29 -13.28 -5.75 10.54
CA SER A 29 -12.27 -6.04 9.54
C SER A 29 -10.99 -5.25 9.79
N MET A 30 -9.84 -5.85 9.48
CA MET A 30 -8.54 -5.14 9.47
C MET A 30 -8.47 -4.04 8.40
N ALA A 31 -9.38 -4.03 7.43
CA ALA A 31 -9.50 -2.96 6.44
C ALA A 31 -9.82 -1.59 7.06
N VAL A 32 -10.23 -1.52 8.31
CA VAL A 32 -10.38 -0.26 9.06
C VAL A 32 -9.09 0.55 9.13
N LEU A 33 -7.94 -0.08 8.96
CA LEU A 33 -6.62 0.58 8.90
C LEU A 33 -6.24 1.06 7.49
N ASN A 34 -7.01 0.70 6.47
CA ASN A 34 -6.71 1.08 5.11
C ASN A 34 -7.01 2.56 4.89
N ILE A 35 -6.09 3.26 4.24
CA ILE A 35 -6.26 4.64 3.80
C ILE A 35 -6.03 4.66 2.30
N GLY A 36 -7.11 4.86 1.53
CA GLY A 36 -7.05 4.98 0.08
C GLY A 36 -7.19 6.43 -0.37
N THR A 37 -6.41 6.81 -1.36
CA THR A 37 -6.49 8.13 -2.00
C THR A 37 -6.11 8.05 -3.47
N SER A 38 -6.70 8.89 -4.30
CA SER A 38 -6.32 9.09 -5.70
C SER A 38 -5.67 10.45 -5.90
N LEU A 39 -4.69 10.49 -6.77
CA LEU A 39 -4.08 11.72 -7.30
C LEU A 39 -4.21 11.68 -8.82
N THR A 40 -4.96 12.61 -9.39
CA THR A 40 -5.22 12.66 -10.83
C THR A 40 -4.95 14.06 -11.38
N ILE A 41 -4.56 14.12 -12.65
CA ILE A 41 -4.31 15.35 -13.40
C ILE A 41 -4.94 15.23 -14.80
N GLU A 42 -5.37 16.34 -15.37
CA GLU A 42 -5.99 16.42 -16.69
C GLU A 42 -4.92 16.52 -17.79
N VAL A 43 -4.06 15.50 -17.91
CA VAL A 43 -3.05 15.39 -18.97
C VAL A 43 -2.89 13.93 -19.41
N GLU A 44 -2.44 13.73 -20.65
CA GLU A 44 -1.96 12.41 -21.05
C GLU A 44 -0.67 12.07 -20.33
N LEU A 45 -0.61 10.85 -19.77
CA LEU A 45 0.55 10.34 -19.06
C LEU A 45 1.30 9.30 -19.88
N ASP A 46 2.62 9.37 -19.85
CA ASP A 46 3.47 8.25 -20.24
C ASP A 46 3.46 7.21 -19.11
N TRP A 47 2.69 6.15 -19.29
CA TRP A 47 2.45 5.12 -18.27
C TRP A 47 3.72 4.33 -17.91
N GLU A 48 4.61 4.11 -18.87
CA GLU A 48 5.88 3.43 -18.61
C GLU A 48 6.80 4.32 -17.77
N GLN A 49 6.87 5.62 -18.09
CA GLN A 49 7.63 6.57 -17.30
C GLN A 49 7.03 6.75 -15.90
N LEU A 50 5.70 6.79 -15.80
CA LEU A 50 5.02 6.86 -14.49
C LEU A 50 5.33 5.63 -13.63
N LYS A 51 5.21 4.43 -14.20
CA LYS A 51 5.53 3.17 -13.52
C LYS A 51 6.97 3.17 -13.00
N LYS A 52 7.91 3.60 -13.83
CA LYS A 52 9.32 3.73 -13.45
C LYS A 52 9.51 4.72 -12.30
N SER A 53 8.87 5.89 -12.37
CA SER A 53 8.96 6.93 -11.33
C SER A 53 8.37 6.46 -10.00
N ILE A 54 7.26 5.72 -10.02
CA ILE A 54 6.66 5.12 -8.83
C ILE A 54 7.64 4.11 -8.20
N ASN A 55 8.24 3.24 -9.00
CA ASN A 55 9.20 2.25 -8.51
C ASN A 55 10.46 2.90 -7.92
N GLU A 56 10.95 3.98 -8.52
CA GLU A 56 12.06 4.76 -7.96
C GLU A 56 11.68 5.41 -6.60
N ALA A 57 10.49 5.98 -6.49
CA ALA A 57 9.98 6.55 -5.24
C ALA A 57 9.83 5.48 -4.15
N TYR A 58 9.27 4.33 -4.51
CA TYR A 58 9.15 3.17 -3.62
C TYR A 58 10.51 2.69 -3.12
N ALA A 59 11.48 2.54 -4.01
CA ALA A 59 12.83 2.10 -3.66
C ALA A 59 13.55 3.07 -2.70
N ARG A 60 13.28 4.37 -2.82
CA ARG A 60 13.88 5.41 -1.95
C ARG A 60 13.15 5.55 -0.60
N SER A 61 11.92 5.09 -0.47
CA SER A 61 11.12 5.23 0.74
C SER A 61 11.15 3.96 1.60
N GLU A 62 11.91 3.97 2.68
CA GLU A 62 11.90 2.85 3.65
C GLU A 62 10.52 2.63 4.25
N ALA A 63 9.74 3.70 4.48
CA ALA A 63 8.39 3.60 5.05
C ALA A 63 7.46 2.72 4.20
N MET A 64 7.56 2.77 2.89
CA MET A 64 6.77 1.94 1.98
C MET A 64 7.21 0.46 1.98
N ARG A 65 8.44 0.20 2.42
CA ARG A 65 9.03 -1.14 2.46
C ARG A 65 8.98 -1.79 3.85
N VAL A 66 8.32 -1.14 4.82
CA VAL A 66 8.09 -1.71 6.14
C VAL A 66 7.21 -2.97 6.02
N ARG A 67 7.58 -3.98 6.78
CA ARG A 67 6.80 -5.22 6.97
C ARG A 67 6.63 -5.46 8.45
N PHE A 68 5.46 -5.92 8.83
CA PHE A 68 5.23 -6.41 10.18
C PHE A 68 5.52 -7.90 10.28
N ALA A 69 5.97 -8.32 11.43
CA ALA A 69 6.17 -9.73 11.73
C ALA A 69 5.83 -10.00 13.19
N ARG A 70 5.65 -11.28 13.51
CA ARG A 70 5.37 -11.76 14.85
C ARG A 70 6.31 -12.92 15.17
N ASP A 71 6.85 -12.95 16.39
CA ASP A 71 7.64 -14.08 16.86
C ASP A 71 6.75 -15.22 17.39
N LYS A 72 7.38 -16.28 17.86
CA LYS A 72 6.69 -17.47 18.38
C LYS A 72 5.94 -17.18 19.69
N GLU A 73 6.39 -16.19 20.42
CA GLU A 73 5.78 -15.71 21.67
C GLU A 73 4.61 -14.75 21.42
N GLY A 74 4.37 -14.39 20.14
CA GLY A 74 3.29 -13.48 19.75
C GLY A 74 3.69 -12.01 19.77
N THR A 75 4.95 -11.66 20.04
CA THR A 75 5.44 -10.27 20.05
C THR A 75 5.56 -9.74 18.63
N TRP A 76 5.03 -8.56 18.42
CA TRP A 76 5.04 -7.89 17.12
C TRP A 76 6.27 -6.99 16.98
N TYR A 77 6.82 -6.99 15.80
CA TYR A 77 7.94 -6.14 15.41
C TYR A 77 7.84 -5.77 13.93
N GLN A 78 8.73 -4.91 13.48
CA GLN A 78 8.81 -4.49 12.08
C GLN A 78 10.23 -4.64 11.53
N TYR A 79 10.33 -4.72 10.23
CA TYR A 79 11.58 -4.69 9.49
C TYR A 79 11.39 -4.02 8.14
N VAL A 80 12.48 -3.53 7.54
CA VAL A 80 12.48 -2.91 6.21
C VAL A 80 13.08 -3.92 5.24
N THR A 81 12.39 -4.16 4.13
CA THR A 81 12.93 -5.02 3.05
C THR A 81 13.86 -4.25 2.14
N ASP A 82 14.72 -4.96 1.40
CA ASP A 82 15.46 -4.36 0.30
C ASP A 82 14.49 -3.85 -0.77
N PRO A 83 14.91 -2.85 -1.59
CA PRO A 83 14.12 -2.40 -2.71
C PRO A 83 13.90 -3.54 -3.73
N GLU A 84 12.63 -3.80 -4.01
CA GLU A 84 12.21 -4.71 -5.08
C GLU A 84 11.26 -3.94 -6.00
N GLU A 85 11.19 -4.32 -7.26
CA GLU A 85 10.23 -3.71 -8.18
C GLU A 85 8.81 -4.08 -7.74
N MET A 86 7.94 -3.06 -7.63
CA MET A 86 6.52 -3.28 -7.36
C MET A 86 5.80 -3.71 -8.62
N ASP A 87 4.91 -4.66 -8.47
CA ASP A 87 3.89 -4.92 -9.47
C ASP A 87 2.81 -3.83 -9.37
N ILE A 88 2.82 -2.91 -10.34
CA ILE A 88 1.89 -1.76 -10.38
C ILE A 88 0.81 -2.08 -11.39
N GLU A 89 -0.40 -2.23 -10.88
CA GLU A 89 -1.59 -2.47 -11.70
C GLU A 89 -1.95 -1.24 -12.53
N PHE A 90 -2.66 -1.45 -13.64
CA PHE A 90 -3.29 -0.40 -14.42
C PHE A 90 -4.78 -0.65 -14.53
N ALA A 91 -5.59 0.31 -14.13
CA ALA A 91 -7.04 0.27 -14.24
C ALA A 91 -7.53 1.36 -15.20
N ASP A 92 -8.13 0.93 -16.30
CA ASP A 92 -8.73 1.81 -17.30
C ASP A 92 -10.25 1.90 -17.07
N PHE A 93 -10.70 3.06 -16.60
CA PHE A 93 -12.11 3.37 -16.37
C PHE A 93 -12.72 4.21 -17.50
N SER A 94 -12.00 4.47 -18.60
CA SER A 94 -12.46 5.36 -19.67
C SER A 94 -13.77 4.93 -20.36
N GLY A 95 -14.13 3.66 -20.24
CA GLY A 95 -15.39 3.13 -20.79
C GLY A 95 -16.61 3.20 -19.86
N GLY A 96 -16.45 3.72 -18.65
CA GLY A 96 -17.51 3.80 -17.62
C GLY A 96 -17.86 5.23 -17.22
N THR A 97 -18.32 5.39 -15.98
CA THR A 97 -18.60 6.69 -15.36
C THR A 97 -17.60 6.97 -14.21
N VAL A 98 -17.51 8.24 -13.81
CA VAL A 98 -16.68 8.64 -12.66
C VAL A 98 -17.16 7.97 -11.38
N GLU A 99 -18.48 7.87 -11.19
CA GLU A 99 -19.10 7.23 -10.04
C GLU A 99 -18.76 5.73 -9.96
N GLU A 100 -18.73 5.03 -11.10
CA GLU A 100 -18.31 3.62 -11.17
C GLU A 100 -16.83 3.46 -10.82
N ALA A 101 -15.97 4.33 -11.31
CA ALA A 101 -14.55 4.34 -10.98
C ALA A 101 -14.30 4.60 -9.48
N GLU A 102 -14.98 5.59 -8.92
CA GLU A 102 -14.91 5.91 -7.48
C GLU A 102 -15.43 4.76 -6.61
N ALA A 103 -16.56 4.15 -7.00
CA ALA A 103 -17.09 2.99 -6.30
C ALA A 103 -16.12 1.80 -6.31
N GLN A 104 -15.44 1.56 -7.42
CA GLN A 104 -14.42 0.52 -7.51
C GLN A 104 -13.20 0.83 -6.63
N MET A 105 -12.70 2.06 -6.63
CA MET A 105 -11.62 2.49 -5.75
C MET A 105 -12.02 2.39 -4.27
N GLN A 106 -13.25 2.78 -3.94
CA GLN A 106 -13.79 2.60 -2.59
C GLN A 106 -13.85 1.11 -2.20
N GLN A 107 -14.25 0.23 -3.10
CA GLN A 107 -14.26 -1.20 -2.85
C GLN A 107 -12.84 -1.74 -2.55
N TRP A 108 -11.81 -1.23 -3.20
CA TRP A 108 -10.43 -1.64 -2.91
C TRP A 108 -10.03 -1.35 -1.46
N THR A 109 -10.52 -0.24 -0.86
CA THR A 109 -10.23 0.07 0.54
C THR A 109 -10.81 -0.94 1.53
N THR A 110 -11.84 -1.67 1.14
CA THR A 110 -12.50 -2.66 2.00
C THR A 110 -11.78 -4.00 2.07
N VAL A 111 -10.78 -4.21 1.23
CA VAL A 111 -9.98 -5.44 1.20
C VAL A 111 -8.81 -5.33 2.19
N PRO A 112 -8.76 -6.15 3.25
CA PRO A 112 -7.68 -6.06 4.21
C PRO A 112 -6.35 -6.55 3.63
N PHE A 113 -5.26 -5.88 3.97
CA PHE A 113 -3.93 -6.38 3.69
C PHE A 113 -3.61 -7.63 4.50
N LYS A 114 -2.79 -8.50 3.92
CA LYS A 114 -2.13 -9.54 4.70
C LYS A 114 -1.10 -8.87 5.61
N MET A 115 -1.36 -8.87 6.92
CA MET A 115 -0.66 -8.05 7.89
C MET A 115 0.83 -8.39 8.05
N PHE A 116 1.20 -9.68 8.00
CA PHE A 116 2.56 -10.11 8.33
C PHE A 116 3.34 -10.55 7.10
N ASP A 117 4.63 -10.17 7.07
CA ASP A 117 5.61 -10.53 6.04
C ASP A 117 5.13 -10.22 4.60
N SER A 118 4.34 -9.16 4.45
CA SER A 118 3.68 -8.78 3.20
C SER A 118 3.75 -7.27 2.99
N PRO A 119 3.68 -6.78 1.75
CA PRO A 119 3.47 -5.36 1.46
C PRO A 119 2.21 -4.82 2.14
N LEU A 120 2.29 -3.59 2.62
CA LEU A 120 1.17 -2.86 3.22
C LEU A 120 0.81 -1.63 2.37
N THR A 121 1.19 -1.66 1.12
CA THR A 121 0.95 -0.62 0.12
C THR A 121 0.52 -1.28 -1.18
N ARG A 122 -0.50 -0.74 -1.81
CA ARG A 122 -0.94 -1.07 -3.16
C ARG A 122 -1.00 0.21 -3.98
N ILE A 123 -0.46 0.19 -5.18
CA ILE A 123 -0.50 1.33 -6.10
C ILE A 123 -1.10 0.85 -7.41
N VAL A 124 -2.08 1.61 -7.91
CA VAL A 124 -2.74 1.34 -9.18
C VAL A 124 -2.66 2.60 -10.02
N MET A 125 -2.14 2.50 -11.25
CA MET A 125 -2.25 3.57 -12.23
C MET A 125 -3.69 3.58 -12.74
N ILE A 126 -4.31 4.75 -12.82
CA ILE A 126 -5.73 4.88 -13.17
C ILE A 126 -5.93 5.87 -14.33
N ARG A 127 -6.78 5.48 -15.27
CA ARG A 127 -7.34 6.36 -16.30
C ARG A 127 -8.81 6.55 -16.00
N MET A 128 -9.23 7.80 -15.78
CA MET A 128 -10.61 8.15 -15.44
C MET A 128 -11.47 8.43 -16.69
N PRO A 129 -12.80 8.31 -16.60
CA PRO A 129 -13.70 8.54 -17.73
C PRO A 129 -13.72 10.00 -18.21
N ASP A 130 -13.42 10.95 -17.34
CA ASP A 130 -13.43 12.40 -17.60
C ASP A 130 -12.12 12.93 -18.19
N GLY A 131 -11.19 12.04 -18.55
CA GLY A 131 -9.89 12.38 -19.11
C GLY A 131 -8.79 12.66 -18.10
N PHE A 132 -9.10 12.58 -16.79
CA PHE A 132 -8.08 12.62 -15.76
C PHE A 132 -7.30 11.31 -15.69
N ASN A 133 -6.02 11.42 -15.43
CA ASN A 133 -5.10 10.28 -15.34
C ASN A 133 -4.25 10.41 -14.08
N GLY A 134 -3.85 9.28 -13.50
CA GLY A 134 -3.02 9.37 -12.30
C GLY A 134 -2.80 8.03 -11.59
N VAL A 135 -2.79 8.09 -10.27
CA VAL A 135 -2.54 6.94 -9.41
C VAL A 135 -3.51 6.90 -8.24
N TYR A 136 -3.87 5.69 -7.86
CA TYR A 136 -4.55 5.38 -6.62
C TYR A 136 -3.57 4.70 -5.68
N PHE A 137 -3.51 5.19 -4.43
CA PHE A 137 -2.69 4.64 -3.34
C PHE A 137 -3.59 4.03 -2.27
N LEU A 138 -3.20 2.86 -1.81
CA LEU A 138 -3.79 2.18 -0.67
C LEU A 138 -2.69 1.67 0.26
#